data_0c56eeed8c22addaea55fdbf14503836
#
_entry.id   0c56eeed8c22addaea55fdbf14503836
#
_cell.length_a   1.000
_cell.length_b   1.000
_cell.length_c   1.000
_cell.angle_alpha   90.00
_cell.angle_beta   90.00
_cell.angle_gamma   90.00
#
_symmetry.space_group_name_H-M   'P 1'
#
loop_
_entity.id
_entity.type
_entity.pdbx_description
1 polymer ?
#
loop_
_entity_poly.entity_id
_entity_poly.type
_entity_poly.pdbx_seq_one_letter_code
_entity_poly.pdbx_strand_id
1 'polypeptide(L)'
;MTMRNLDWDANTGINENKVIFVWKVKDTIPHLTIGFPAMLGALTGMSKAGLTVHEAGLDSLRQTELGFQWTLRLRYIMMKANNLQ
;
A
#
# COMPACT_ATOMS: atom_id res chain seq x y z
N MET A 1 -7.90 -10.11 -12.62
CA MET A 1 -8.00 -8.63 -12.65
C MET A 1 -8.44 -8.17 -11.28
N THR A 2 -7.74 -7.23 -10.68
CA THR A 2 -8.08 -6.63 -9.38
C THR A 2 -8.36 -5.15 -9.57
N MET A 3 -9.32 -4.60 -8.82
CA MET A 3 -9.73 -3.21 -8.90
C MET A 3 -10.01 -2.67 -7.50
N ARG A 4 -9.68 -1.40 -7.25
CA ARG A 4 -9.90 -0.72 -5.98
C ARG A 4 -10.21 0.76 -6.21
N ASN A 5 -11.14 1.31 -5.44
CA ASN A 5 -11.33 2.74 -5.31
C ASN A 5 -10.62 3.25 -4.06
N LEU A 6 -10.05 4.44 -4.13
CA LEU A 6 -9.57 5.19 -2.99
C LEU A 6 -10.56 6.33 -2.72
N ASP A 7 -11.29 6.19 -1.63
CA ASP A 7 -12.19 7.22 -1.15
C ASP A 7 -11.41 8.14 -0.20
N TRP A 8 -11.10 9.35 -0.68
CA TRP A 8 -10.30 10.33 0.05
C TRP A 8 -10.84 11.73 -0.19
N ASP A 9 -10.58 12.64 0.74
CA ASP A 9 -11.00 14.02 0.60
C ASP A 9 -10.38 14.67 -0.66
N ALA A 10 -11.22 15.13 -1.57
CA ALA A 10 -10.82 15.74 -2.83
C ALA A 10 -9.96 17.01 -2.65
N ASN A 11 -10.12 17.71 -1.51
CA ASN A 11 -9.37 18.92 -1.21
C ASN A 11 -7.87 18.67 -0.89
N THR A 12 -7.46 17.41 -0.74
CA THR A 12 -6.06 17.07 -0.45
C THR A 12 -5.14 17.12 -1.65
N GLY A 13 -5.68 17.24 -2.88
CA GLY A 13 -4.89 17.21 -4.12
C GLY A 13 -4.25 15.86 -4.47
N ILE A 14 -4.54 14.81 -3.73
CA ILE A 14 -4.00 13.46 -3.96
C ILE A 14 -4.34 12.95 -5.37
N ASN A 15 -5.52 13.29 -5.87
CA ASN A 15 -5.98 12.83 -7.18
C ASN A 15 -5.15 13.38 -8.34
N GLU A 16 -4.50 14.52 -8.16
CA GLU A 16 -3.70 15.18 -9.19
C GLU A 16 -2.23 14.74 -9.15
N ASN A 17 -1.75 14.24 -8.02
CA ASN A 17 -0.35 13.95 -7.75
C ASN A 17 -0.07 12.45 -7.56
N LYS A 18 -0.64 11.60 -8.41
CA LYS A 18 -0.41 10.14 -8.32
C LYS A 18 1.00 9.76 -8.79
N VAL A 19 1.63 8.86 -8.05
CA VAL A 19 2.98 8.36 -8.34
C VAL A 19 2.97 6.83 -8.30
N ILE A 20 3.64 6.21 -9.27
CA ILE A 20 3.97 4.79 -9.23
C ILE A 20 5.41 4.67 -8.74
N PHE A 21 5.59 4.01 -7.60
CA PHE A 21 6.90 3.70 -7.06
C PHE A 21 7.30 2.27 -7.46
N VAL A 22 8.48 2.11 -8.01
CA VAL A 22 9.07 0.79 -8.28
C VAL A 22 10.20 0.56 -7.29
N TRP A 23 10.00 -0.41 -6.41
CA TRP A 23 10.90 -0.71 -5.30
C TRP A 23 11.78 -1.92 -5.64
N LYS A 24 13.08 -1.70 -5.68
CA LYS A 24 14.11 -2.74 -5.84
C LYS A 24 15.10 -2.61 -4.69
N VAL A 25 14.72 -3.15 -3.54
CA VAL A 25 15.52 -3.10 -2.31
C VAL A 25 16.22 -4.44 -2.13
N LYS A 26 17.51 -4.42 -1.74
CA LYS A 26 18.28 -5.64 -1.48
C LYS A 26 17.57 -6.55 -0.47
N ASP A 27 17.61 -7.84 -0.71
CA ASP A 27 17.02 -8.89 0.15
C ASP A 27 15.50 -8.78 0.36
N THR A 28 14.81 -8.15 -0.59
CA THR A 28 13.34 -8.07 -0.61
C THR A 28 12.78 -8.48 -1.96
N ILE A 29 11.49 -8.80 -1.97
CA ILE A 29 10.76 -9.05 -3.22
C ILE A 29 10.56 -7.70 -3.93
N PRO A 30 11.01 -7.54 -5.20
CA PRO A 30 10.72 -6.36 -5.98
C PRO A 30 9.20 -6.15 -6.09
N HIS A 31 8.75 -4.92 -5.92
CA HIS A 31 7.32 -4.61 -5.93
C HIS A 31 7.08 -3.19 -6.44
N LEU A 32 5.85 -2.92 -6.84
CA LEU A 32 5.39 -1.58 -7.14
C LEU A 32 4.27 -1.17 -6.18
N THR A 33 4.20 0.12 -5.91
CA THR A 33 3.09 0.72 -5.16
C THR A 33 2.57 1.93 -5.91
N ILE A 34 1.28 2.20 -5.78
CA ILE A 34 0.65 3.42 -6.27
C ILE A 34 0.29 4.26 -5.06
N GLY A 35 0.70 5.50 -5.07
CA GLY A 35 0.48 6.45 -3.99
C GLY A 35 0.65 7.88 -4.47
N PHE A 36 1.21 8.73 -3.64
CA PHE A 36 1.47 10.15 -3.91
C PHE A 36 2.86 10.55 -3.38
N PRO A 37 3.41 11.71 -3.76
CA PRO A 37 4.73 12.14 -3.34
C PRO A 37 4.94 12.04 -1.83
N ALA A 38 6.14 11.64 -1.41
CA ALA A 38 6.55 11.43 -0.03
C ALA A 38 5.87 10.26 0.72
N MET A 39 5.03 9.46 0.07
CA MET A 39 4.40 8.29 0.70
C MET A 39 5.39 7.12 0.78
N LEU A 40 5.80 6.77 2.00
CA LEU A 40 6.68 5.60 2.25
C LEU A 40 5.91 4.29 2.37
N GLY A 41 4.64 4.34 2.74
CA GLY A 41 3.77 3.18 2.85
C GLY A 41 3.17 2.75 1.51
N ALA A 42 2.15 1.91 1.55
CA ALA A 42 1.38 1.50 0.39
C ALA A 42 -0.12 1.56 0.68
N LEU A 43 -0.89 2.02 -0.30
CA LEU A 43 -2.35 1.91 -0.35
C LEU A 43 -2.76 0.77 -1.27
N THR A 44 -2.02 0.61 -2.34
CA THR A 44 -2.20 -0.46 -3.31
C THR A 44 -0.85 -0.82 -3.93
N GLY A 45 -0.68 -2.06 -4.32
CA GLY A 45 0.54 -2.48 -4.97
C GLY A 45 0.52 -3.94 -5.43
N MET A 46 1.61 -4.30 -6.10
CA MET A 46 1.84 -5.64 -6.64
C MET A 46 3.30 -6.02 -6.46
N SER A 47 3.56 -7.22 -5.98
CA SER A 47 4.90 -7.79 -5.89
C SER A 47 5.26 -8.62 -7.13
N LYS A 48 6.56 -8.81 -7.37
CA LYS A 48 7.05 -9.72 -8.41
C LYS A 48 6.63 -11.18 -8.16
N ALA A 49 6.31 -11.54 -6.93
CA ALA A 49 5.76 -12.86 -6.59
C ALA A 49 4.28 -13.04 -7.00
N GLY A 50 3.65 -12.03 -7.59
CA GLY A 50 2.25 -12.07 -8.03
C GLY A 50 1.24 -11.73 -6.93
N LEU A 51 1.70 -11.37 -5.74
CA LEU A 51 0.82 -10.92 -4.66
C LEU A 51 0.38 -9.48 -4.91
N THR A 52 -0.92 -9.22 -4.84
CA THR A 52 -1.49 -7.87 -4.87
C THR A 52 -2.08 -7.53 -3.52
N VAL A 53 -1.93 -6.28 -3.09
CA VAL A 53 -2.55 -5.74 -1.88
C VAL A 53 -3.31 -4.47 -2.21
N HIS A 54 -4.46 -4.33 -1.57
CA HIS A 54 -5.33 -3.17 -1.72
C HIS A 54 -5.88 -2.80 -0.34
N GLU A 55 -5.81 -1.53 -0.03
CA GLU A 55 -6.47 -1.00 1.16
C GLU A 55 -7.98 -0.90 0.91
N ALA A 56 -8.76 -1.17 1.95
CA ALA A 56 -10.17 -0.83 2.06
C ALA A 56 -10.40 -0.28 3.47
N GLY A 57 -10.74 1.00 3.57
CA GLY A 57 -10.99 1.65 4.85
C GLY A 57 -12.25 1.10 5.51
N LEU A 58 -12.14 0.80 6.79
CA LEU A 58 -13.26 0.41 7.63
C LEU A 58 -13.05 0.97 9.04
N ASP A 59 -13.99 1.75 9.51
CA ASP A 59 -13.94 2.27 10.88
C ASP A 59 -14.21 1.17 11.90
N SER A 60 -13.49 1.20 13.01
CA SER A 60 -13.63 0.26 14.10
C SER A 60 -13.64 0.97 15.45
N LEU A 61 -14.48 0.50 16.36
CA LEU A 61 -14.52 0.97 17.75
C LEU A 61 -13.25 0.59 18.55
N ARG A 62 -12.41 -0.32 18.01
CA ARG A 62 -11.17 -0.79 18.63
C ARG A 62 -9.93 -0.29 17.89
N GLN A 63 -9.97 0.92 17.38
CA GLN A 63 -8.79 1.54 16.80
C GLN A 63 -7.75 1.86 17.89
N THR A 64 -6.48 1.75 17.54
CA THR A 64 -5.34 2.13 18.40
C THR A 64 -4.35 2.96 17.60
N GLU A 65 -3.79 3.96 18.24
CA GLU A 65 -2.69 4.74 17.69
C GLU A 65 -1.32 4.06 17.92
N LEU A 66 -1.30 3.02 18.75
CA LEU A 66 -0.09 2.26 19.04
C LEU A 66 0.04 1.08 18.09
N GLY A 67 1.24 0.86 17.58
CA GLY A 67 1.56 -0.31 16.76
C GLY A 67 2.17 0.02 15.40
N PHE A 68 2.23 -0.99 14.54
CA PHE A 68 2.80 -0.86 13.20
C PHE A 68 1.74 -0.27 12.26
N GLN A 69 2.00 0.92 11.78
CA GLN A 69 1.09 1.70 10.95
C GLN A 69 0.70 0.90 9.68
N TRP A 70 -0.59 0.87 9.36
CA TRP A 70 -1.16 -0.05 8.37
C TRP A 70 -0.62 0.13 6.93
N THR A 71 -0.32 1.34 6.49
CA THR A 71 0.25 1.56 5.15
C THR A 71 1.67 0.98 5.04
N LEU A 72 2.46 1.08 6.10
CA LEU A 72 3.78 0.45 6.19
C LEU A 72 3.66 -1.07 6.27
N ARG A 73 2.63 -1.59 6.93
CA ARG A 73 2.35 -3.03 6.99
C ARG A 73 2.02 -3.60 5.62
N LEU A 74 1.19 -2.91 4.82
CA LEU A 74 0.88 -3.34 3.46
C LEU A 74 2.14 -3.40 2.59
N ARG A 75 3.00 -2.40 2.67
CA ARG A 75 4.28 -2.44 1.97
C ARG A 75 5.18 -3.57 2.47
N TYR A 76 5.27 -3.78 3.78
CA TYR A 76 6.05 -4.86 4.37
C TYR A 76 5.61 -6.25 3.86
N ILE A 77 4.31 -6.47 3.75
CA ILE A 77 3.75 -7.71 3.18
C ILE A 77 4.29 -7.92 1.75
N MET A 78 4.24 -6.92 0.89
CA MET A 78 4.75 -7.02 -0.48
C MET A 78 6.25 -7.27 -0.56
N MET A 79 7.02 -6.79 0.43
CA MET A 79 8.47 -7.00 0.51
C MET A 79 8.83 -8.43 0.90
N LYS A 80 8.00 -9.14 1.66
CA LYS A 80 8.34 -10.39 2.33
C LYS A 80 7.46 -11.58 1.96
N ALA A 81 6.18 -11.38 1.69
CA ALA A 81 5.26 -12.46 1.39
C ALA A 81 5.30 -12.86 -0.09
N ASN A 82 5.39 -14.16 -0.35
CA ASN A 82 5.36 -14.74 -1.69
C ASN A 82 4.07 -15.54 -1.96
N ASN A 83 3.20 -15.70 -0.97
CA ASN A 83 1.90 -16.35 -1.07
C ASN A 83 0.94 -15.80 0.00
N LEU A 84 -0.30 -16.31 0.02
CA LEU A 84 -1.34 -15.91 0.99
C LEU A 84 -1.40 -16.81 2.24
N GLN A 85 -0.46 -17.73 2.41
CA GLN A 85 -0.38 -18.62 3.57
C GLN A 85 0.57 -18.10 4.62
#